data_359c00b9ba5ae48b3a7f15d43197574d
#
_entry.id   359c00b9ba5ae48b3a7f15d43197574d
#
_cell.length_a   1.000
_cell.length_b   1.000
_cell.length_c   1.000
_cell.angle_alpha   90.00
_cell.angle_beta   90.00
_cell.angle_gamma   90.00
#
_symmetry.space_group_name_H-M   'P 1'
#
loop_
_entity.id
_entity.type
_entity.pdbx_description
1 polymer ?
#
loop_
_entity_poly.entity_id
_entity_poly.type
_entity_poly.pdbx_seq_one_letter_code
_entity_poly.pdbx_strand_id
1 'polypeptide(L)'
;MLLVGMLDSPYVRRAAVTGTLLGLEFEHRSVSVFRHMDEFRAINPLIKAPSLVTDDGTVISESLLIIQHFEDLSGRSLRPVEASVRMRDLSLTGIGIVAADKAVAIEYERKRPEGQRHAPWQERIVAQLHTALDLLDAAAGRGELTAGPDLLPSDIAAAIAWGFCRFVTPEFAPVERWPALDAQASACEALDVFKQWPIDRE
;
A
#
# COMPACT_ATOMS: atom_id res chain seq x y z
N MET A 1 15.44 -8.66 11.48
CA MET A 1 14.58 -7.44 11.32
C MET A 1 13.13 -7.80 11.63
N LEU A 2 12.33 -6.83 12.14
CA LEU A 2 10.92 -7.01 12.48
C LEU A 2 10.05 -5.91 11.83
N LEU A 3 9.15 -6.29 10.91
CA LEU A 3 8.15 -5.40 10.32
C LEU A 3 6.91 -5.39 11.22
N VAL A 4 6.47 -4.22 11.66
CA VAL A 4 5.35 -4.05 12.61
C VAL A 4 4.23 -3.25 11.97
N GLY A 5 3.01 -3.76 12.16
CA GLY A 5 1.74 -3.18 11.69
C GLY A 5 0.83 -4.24 11.11
N MET A 6 -0.46 -3.96 11.07
CA MET A 6 -1.44 -4.87 10.49
C MET A 6 -1.33 -4.90 8.96
N LEU A 7 -1.61 -6.03 8.33
CA LEU A 7 -1.61 -6.19 6.87
C LEU A 7 -2.85 -5.58 6.18
N ASP A 8 -3.85 -5.10 6.95
CA ASP A 8 -4.89 -4.24 6.40
C ASP A 8 -4.34 -2.88 5.94
N SER A 9 -3.22 -2.44 6.54
CA SER A 9 -2.54 -1.24 6.09
C SER A 9 -1.88 -1.45 4.73
N PRO A 10 -2.24 -0.65 3.70
CA PRO A 10 -1.64 -0.78 2.38
C PRO A 10 -0.14 -0.50 2.40
N TYR A 11 0.34 0.28 3.36
CA TYR A 11 1.75 0.62 3.51
C TYR A 11 2.56 -0.51 4.13
N VAL A 12 2.00 -1.22 5.13
CA VAL A 12 2.63 -2.42 5.72
C VAL A 12 2.71 -3.50 4.67
N ARG A 13 1.60 -3.78 4.00
CA ARG A 13 1.50 -4.83 2.99
C ARG A 13 2.46 -4.56 1.82
N ARG A 14 2.57 -3.31 1.36
CA ARG A 14 3.52 -2.93 0.31
C ARG A 14 4.96 -3.18 0.71
N ALA A 15 5.35 -2.84 1.94
CA ALA A 15 6.69 -3.11 2.45
C ALA A 15 6.95 -4.62 2.53
N ALA A 16 5.99 -5.41 3.03
CA ALA A 16 6.12 -6.86 3.16
C ALA A 16 6.29 -7.55 1.79
N VAL A 17 5.42 -7.25 0.82
CA VAL A 17 5.50 -7.80 -0.55
C VAL A 17 6.84 -7.43 -1.20
N THR A 18 7.24 -6.16 -1.11
CA THR A 18 8.49 -5.69 -1.72
C THR A 18 9.71 -6.34 -1.07
N GLY A 19 9.77 -6.43 0.27
CA GLY A 19 10.87 -7.08 0.98
C GLY A 19 11.04 -8.55 0.59
N THR A 20 9.92 -9.27 0.45
CA THR A 20 9.92 -10.67 -0.01
C THR A 20 10.43 -10.81 -1.46
N LEU A 21 9.99 -9.93 -2.37
CA LEU A 21 10.48 -9.92 -3.77
C LEU A 21 11.97 -9.59 -3.87
N LEU A 22 12.49 -8.79 -2.95
CA LEU A 22 13.93 -8.53 -2.85
C LEU A 22 14.72 -9.69 -2.23
N GLY A 23 14.04 -10.75 -1.77
CA GLY A 23 14.66 -11.95 -1.20
C GLY A 23 15.09 -11.78 0.25
N LEU A 24 14.52 -10.83 0.99
CA LEU A 24 14.84 -10.60 2.39
C LEU A 24 13.97 -11.44 3.32
N GLU A 25 14.59 -11.94 4.38
CA GLU A 25 13.91 -12.59 5.50
C GLU A 25 13.71 -11.58 6.64
N PHE A 26 12.48 -11.48 7.13
CA PHE A 26 12.11 -10.65 8.27
C PHE A 26 10.90 -11.25 8.98
N GLU A 27 10.80 -11.00 10.28
CA GLU A 27 9.60 -11.30 11.06
C GLU A 27 8.53 -10.24 10.82
N HIS A 28 7.27 -10.64 10.90
CA HIS A 28 6.13 -9.72 10.88
C HIS A 28 5.35 -9.84 12.19
N ARG A 29 4.98 -8.68 12.76
CA ARG A 29 4.11 -8.60 13.93
C ARG A 29 2.91 -7.71 13.62
N SER A 30 1.72 -8.35 13.61
CA SER A 30 0.45 -7.64 13.43
C SER A 30 0.08 -6.92 14.73
N VAL A 31 0.28 -5.59 14.75
CA VAL A 31 -0.09 -4.71 15.89
C VAL A 31 -0.91 -3.55 15.36
N SER A 32 -2.10 -3.37 15.91
CA SER A 32 -3.00 -2.29 15.51
C SER A 32 -2.58 -0.96 16.15
N VAL A 33 -2.45 0.09 15.33
CA VAL A 33 -2.22 1.46 15.81
C VAL A 33 -3.43 2.05 16.57
N PHE A 34 -4.59 1.37 16.52
CA PHE A 34 -5.80 1.78 17.23
C PHE A 34 -6.10 0.90 18.45
N ARG A 35 -6.11 -0.42 18.27
CA ARG A 35 -6.51 -1.38 19.32
C ARG A 35 -5.39 -1.70 20.30
N HIS A 36 -4.13 -1.63 19.85
CA HIS A 36 -2.93 -1.97 20.63
C HIS A 36 -1.96 -0.77 20.71
N MET A 37 -2.52 0.41 20.96
CA MET A 37 -1.78 1.68 20.89
C MET A 37 -0.58 1.71 21.84
N ASP A 38 -0.72 1.19 23.07
CA ASP A 38 0.38 1.20 24.05
C ASP A 38 1.48 0.21 23.69
N GLU A 39 1.11 -0.96 23.17
CA GLU A 39 2.07 -1.93 22.63
C GLU A 39 2.82 -1.33 21.44
N PHE A 40 2.10 -0.71 20.51
CA PHE A 40 2.73 -0.07 19.36
C PHE A 40 3.66 1.08 19.77
N ARG A 41 3.23 1.89 20.75
CA ARG A 41 4.03 3.01 21.31
C ARG A 41 5.35 2.54 21.93
N ALA A 42 5.37 1.36 22.55
CA ALA A 42 6.57 0.78 23.11
C ALA A 42 7.60 0.39 22.02
N ILE A 43 7.13 0.11 20.79
CA ILE A 43 7.98 -0.20 19.64
C ILE A 43 8.37 1.09 18.92
N ASN A 44 7.38 1.93 18.59
CA ASN A 44 7.56 3.20 17.92
C ASN A 44 6.67 4.28 18.58
N PRO A 45 7.26 5.25 19.27
CA PRO A 45 6.50 6.32 19.94
C PRO A 45 5.60 7.16 19.01
N LEU A 46 5.87 7.15 17.70
CA LEU A 46 5.05 7.83 16.70
C LEU A 46 3.72 7.10 16.42
N ILE A 47 3.57 5.84 16.88
CA ILE A 47 2.40 4.99 16.63
C ILE A 47 2.06 4.98 15.12
N LYS A 48 3.08 4.79 14.29
CA LYS A 48 3.00 4.86 12.83
C LYS A 48 3.33 3.52 12.18
N ALA A 49 2.37 2.94 11.48
CA ALA A 49 2.56 1.72 10.67
C ALA A 49 2.79 2.09 9.20
N PRO A 50 3.68 1.37 8.50
CA PRO A 50 4.64 0.38 9.03
C PRO A 50 5.74 1.00 9.88
N SER A 51 6.24 0.20 10.81
CA SER A 51 7.54 0.41 11.46
C SER A 51 8.42 -0.80 11.21
N LEU A 52 9.66 -0.59 10.81
CA LEU A 52 10.67 -1.64 10.72
C LEU A 52 11.67 -1.46 11.86
N VAL A 53 11.84 -2.49 12.68
CA VAL A 53 12.91 -2.56 13.69
C VAL A 53 14.04 -3.37 13.10
N THR A 54 15.20 -2.74 12.92
CA THR A 54 16.42 -3.39 12.42
C THR A 54 17.10 -4.20 13.52
N ASP A 55 18.09 -5.02 13.16
CA ASP A 55 18.77 -5.91 14.12
C ASP A 55 19.60 -5.13 15.16
N ASP A 56 20.00 -3.90 14.85
CA ASP A 56 20.68 -2.98 15.79
C ASP A 56 19.70 -2.16 16.64
N GLY A 57 18.39 -2.37 16.48
CA GLY A 57 17.33 -1.67 17.22
C GLY A 57 16.90 -0.33 16.64
N THR A 58 17.41 0.08 15.47
CA THR A 58 16.93 1.29 14.79
C THR A 58 15.51 1.10 14.30
N VAL A 59 14.64 2.11 14.51
CA VAL A 59 13.25 2.08 14.06
C VAL A 59 13.08 2.98 12.84
N ILE A 60 12.74 2.39 11.70
CA ILE A 60 12.46 3.09 10.44
C ILE A 60 10.96 3.17 10.26
N SER A 61 10.43 4.37 10.06
CA SER A 61 9.02 4.61 9.71
C SER A 61 8.91 5.02 8.25
N GLU A 62 7.69 4.96 7.69
CA GLU A 62 7.35 5.21 6.29
C GLU A 62 7.79 4.10 5.32
N SER A 63 6.79 3.53 4.65
CA SER A 63 7.02 2.39 3.76
C SER A 63 8.01 2.67 2.62
N LEU A 64 8.12 3.91 2.14
CA LEU A 64 9.10 4.28 1.13
C LEU A 64 10.53 4.16 1.67
N LEU A 65 10.77 4.62 2.89
CA LEU A 65 12.10 4.55 3.53
C LEU A 65 12.45 3.11 3.93
N ILE A 66 11.46 2.34 4.36
CA ILE A 66 11.63 0.91 4.64
C ILE A 66 12.02 0.15 3.36
N ILE A 67 11.34 0.42 2.24
CA ILE A 67 11.65 -0.19 0.95
C ILE A 67 13.05 0.24 0.47
N GLN A 68 13.41 1.51 0.63
CA GLN A 68 14.77 1.98 0.32
C GLN A 68 15.82 1.21 1.13
N HIS A 69 15.61 1.04 2.44
CA HIS A 69 16.51 0.25 3.29
C HIS A 69 16.58 -1.21 2.83
N PHE A 70 15.46 -1.81 2.41
CA PHE A 70 15.42 -3.16 1.86
C PHE A 70 16.22 -3.27 0.54
N GLU A 71 16.13 -2.28 -0.34
CA GLU A 71 16.94 -2.22 -1.56
C GLU A 71 18.43 -2.11 -1.24
N ASP A 72 18.81 -1.24 -0.31
CA ASP A 72 20.19 -1.07 0.15
C ASP A 72 20.76 -2.37 0.76
N LEU A 73 19.96 -3.06 1.57
CA LEU A 73 20.37 -4.29 2.26
C LEU A 73 20.50 -5.47 1.29
N SER A 74 19.57 -5.61 0.34
CA SER A 74 19.58 -6.71 -0.65
C SER A 74 20.57 -6.48 -1.79
N GLY A 75 21.00 -5.25 -2.00
CA GLY A 75 21.77 -4.86 -3.20
C GLY A 75 20.96 -4.98 -4.51
N ARG A 76 19.63 -5.10 -4.42
CA ARG A 76 18.69 -5.28 -5.53
C ARG A 76 17.65 -4.17 -5.52
N SER A 77 17.06 -3.89 -6.67
CA SER A 77 15.93 -2.96 -6.79
C SER A 77 14.90 -3.52 -7.77
N LEU A 78 13.61 -3.31 -7.47
CA LEU A 78 12.53 -3.60 -8.40
C LEU A 78 12.32 -2.47 -9.41
N ARG A 79 13.03 -1.35 -9.27
CA ARG A 79 12.90 -0.19 -10.16
C ARG A 79 13.46 -0.51 -11.54
N PRO A 80 12.75 -0.12 -12.63
CA PRO A 80 13.24 -0.34 -13.99
C PRO A 80 14.58 0.40 -14.24
N VAL A 81 15.47 -0.23 -14.99
CA VAL A 81 16.75 0.38 -15.38
C VAL A 81 16.55 1.43 -16.46
N GLU A 82 15.65 1.17 -17.43
CA GLU A 82 15.37 2.07 -18.53
C GLU A 82 14.67 3.35 -18.03
N ALA A 83 15.19 4.53 -18.38
CA ALA A 83 14.80 5.80 -17.78
C ALA A 83 13.34 6.18 -18.03
N SER A 84 12.80 5.92 -19.22
CA SER A 84 11.41 6.27 -19.56
C SER A 84 10.43 5.36 -18.81
N VAL A 85 10.75 4.06 -18.69
CA VAL A 85 9.96 3.09 -17.94
C VAL A 85 10.00 3.45 -16.45
N ARG A 86 11.18 3.80 -15.92
CA ARG A 86 11.34 4.23 -14.52
C ARG A 86 10.54 5.48 -14.18
N MET A 87 10.50 6.47 -15.07
CA MET A 87 9.70 7.69 -14.84
C MET A 87 8.20 7.38 -14.80
N ARG A 88 7.73 6.50 -15.67
CA ARG A 88 6.34 6.04 -15.66
C ARG A 88 6.03 5.26 -14.39
N ASP A 89 6.89 4.31 -14.02
CA ASP A 89 6.77 3.53 -12.78
C ASP A 89 6.70 4.43 -11.54
N LEU A 90 7.58 5.42 -11.42
CA LEU A 90 7.52 6.39 -10.32
C LEU A 90 6.20 7.16 -10.28
N SER A 91 5.70 7.59 -11.44
CA SER A 91 4.42 8.29 -11.54
C SER A 91 3.26 7.40 -11.08
N LEU A 92 3.16 6.19 -11.61
CA LEU A 92 2.10 5.24 -11.27
C LEU A 92 2.19 4.76 -9.82
N THR A 93 3.40 4.53 -9.30
CA THR A 93 3.63 4.24 -7.88
C THR A 93 3.08 5.37 -7.01
N GLY A 94 3.38 6.63 -7.36
CA GLY A 94 2.87 7.80 -6.64
C GLY A 94 1.35 7.89 -6.67
N ILE A 95 0.72 7.59 -7.81
CA ILE A 95 -0.75 7.57 -7.93
C ILE A 95 -1.35 6.46 -7.05
N GLY A 96 -0.75 5.26 -7.01
CA GLY A 96 -1.19 4.18 -6.12
C GLY A 96 -1.10 4.57 -4.64
N ILE A 97 -0.02 5.25 -4.23
CA ILE A 97 0.13 5.78 -2.86
C ILE A 97 -0.97 6.81 -2.56
N VAL A 98 -1.24 7.72 -3.50
CA VAL A 98 -2.32 8.72 -3.33
C VAL A 98 -3.68 8.04 -3.21
N ALA A 99 -3.98 7.02 -3.99
CA ALA A 99 -5.23 6.26 -3.86
C ALA A 99 -5.37 5.66 -2.45
N ALA A 100 -4.34 5.01 -1.95
CA ALA A 100 -4.30 4.48 -0.59
C ALA A 100 -4.47 5.57 0.47
N ASP A 101 -3.78 6.71 0.34
CA ASP A 101 -3.90 7.87 1.25
C ASP A 101 -5.34 8.39 1.32
N LYS A 102 -6.02 8.48 0.16
CA LYS A 102 -7.39 8.99 0.14
C LYS A 102 -8.36 8.00 0.76
N ALA A 103 -8.20 6.71 0.53
CA ALA A 103 -9.00 5.68 1.18
C ALA A 103 -8.79 5.69 2.71
N VAL A 104 -7.56 5.83 3.19
CA VAL A 104 -7.26 6.03 4.63
C VAL A 104 -7.95 7.29 5.17
N ALA A 105 -7.87 8.40 4.45
CA ALA A 105 -8.48 9.65 4.88
C ALA A 105 -10.02 9.57 4.95
N ILE A 106 -10.66 8.87 4.01
CA ILE A 106 -12.10 8.57 4.02
C ILE A 106 -12.46 7.74 5.25
N GLU A 107 -11.70 6.67 5.50
CA GLU A 107 -11.92 5.79 6.65
C GLU A 107 -11.78 6.54 7.98
N TYR A 108 -10.81 7.44 8.10
CA TYR A 108 -10.62 8.25 9.30
C TYR A 108 -11.71 9.29 9.49
N GLU A 109 -12.19 9.92 8.41
CA GLU A 109 -13.33 10.83 8.48
C GLU A 109 -14.61 10.10 8.89
N ARG A 110 -14.80 8.85 8.39
CA ARG A 110 -15.94 8.00 8.77
C ARG A 110 -15.94 7.61 10.25
N LYS A 111 -14.76 7.45 10.87
CA LYS A 111 -14.60 7.15 12.31
C LYS A 111 -14.86 8.35 13.21
N ARG A 112 -14.97 9.56 12.68
CA ARG A 112 -15.34 10.73 13.47
C ARG A 112 -16.82 10.66 13.89
N PRO A 113 -17.19 11.26 15.04
CA PRO A 113 -18.59 11.42 15.39
C PRO A 113 -19.37 12.09 14.25
N GLU A 114 -20.60 11.65 13.99
CA GLU A 114 -21.39 12.09 12.83
C GLU A 114 -21.48 13.62 12.73
N GLY A 115 -21.78 14.30 13.85
CA GLY A 115 -21.87 15.76 13.91
C GLY A 115 -20.53 16.51 13.74
N GLN A 116 -19.40 15.79 13.61
CA GLN A 116 -18.07 16.36 13.41
C GLN A 116 -17.47 16.01 12.04
N ARG A 117 -18.22 15.29 11.21
CA ARG A 117 -17.81 14.97 9.84
C ARG A 117 -18.01 16.21 8.96
N HIS A 118 -17.04 16.45 8.06
CA HIS A 118 -17.06 17.61 7.20
C HIS A 118 -17.31 17.20 5.75
N ALA A 119 -18.57 17.28 5.31
CA ALA A 119 -19.00 16.80 3.99
C ALA A 119 -18.18 17.39 2.81
N PRO A 120 -17.88 18.72 2.74
CA PRO A 120 -17.06 19.24 1.64
C PRO A 120 -15.64 18.67 1.62
N TRP A 121 -15.07 18.30 2.78
CA TRP A 121 -13.79 17.62 2.84
C TRP A 121 -13.89 16.18 2.32
N GLN A 122 -14.93 15.45 2.73
CA GLN A 122 -15.16 14.09 2.25
C GLN A 122 -15.37 14.07 0.73
N GLU A 123 -16.16 14.97 0.18
CA GLU A 123 -16.35 15.11 -1.27
C GLU A 123 -15.02 15.32 -1.99
N ARG A 124 -14.16 16.19 -1.46
CA ARG A 124 -12.84 16.46 -2.03
C ARG A 124 -11.94 15.23 -2.04
N ILE A 125 -11.84 14.49 -0.92
CA ILE A 125 -10.97 13.31 -0.86
C ILE A 125 -11.51 12.16 -1.70
N VAL A 126 -12.84 11.98 -1.81
CA VAL A 126 -13.45 11.02 -2.72
C VAL A 126 -13.18 11.38 -4.18
N ALA A 127 -13.29 12.64 -4.57
CA ALA A 127 -12.94 13.07 -5.92
C ALA A 127 -11.46 12.80 -6.27
N GLN A 128 -10.55 13.03 -5.31
CA GLN A 128 -9.13 12.72 -5.48
C GLN A 128 -8.89 11.20 -5.59
N LEU A 129 -9.58 10.38 -4.79
CA LEU A 129 -9.54 8.92 -4.89
C LEU A 129 -9.99 8.47 -6.27
N HIS A 130 -11.16 8.93 -6.74
CA HIS A 130 -11.69 8.57 -8.05
C HIS A 130 -10.73 8.93 -9.19
N THR A 131 -10.14 10.13 -9.14
CA THR A 131 -9.14 10.56 -10.14
C THR A 131 -7.92 9.62 -10.15
N ALA A 132 -7.43 9.24 -8.95
CA ALA A 132 -6.31 8.31 -8.87
C ALA A 132 -6.66 6.93 -9.43
N LEU A 133 -7.86 6.40 -9.11
CA LEU A 133 -8.33 5.13 -9.64
C LEU A 133 -8.57 5.18 -11.17
N ASP A 134 -9.12 6.27 -11.70
CA ASP A 134 -9.30 6.48 -13.14
C ASP A 134 -7.95 6.44 -13.89
N LEU A 135 -6.91 7.04 -13.31
CA LEU A 135 -5.55 7.03 -13.89
C LEU A 135 -4.90 5.64 -13.84
N LEU A 136 -5.08 4.91 -12.74
CA LEU A 136 -4.55 3.54 -12.59
C LEU A 136 -5.28 2.56 -13.52
N ASP A 137 -6.61 2.65 -13.63
CA ASP A 137 -7.39 1.80 -14.52
C ASP A 137 -7.02 2.03 -15.98
N ALA A 138 -6.88 3.31 -16.38
CA ALA A 138 -6.42 3.64 -17.72
C ALA A 138 -5.00 3.11 -18.00
N ALA A 139 -4.09 3.14 -17.02
CA ALA A 139 -2.75 2.57 -17.15
C ALA A 139 -2.80 1.04 -17.26
N ALA A 140 -3.61 0.37 -16.45
CA ALA A 140 -3.83 -1.07 -16.54
C ALA A 140 -4.41 -1.46 -17.90
N GLY A 141 -5.40 -0.71 -18.41
CA GLY A 141 -6.01 -0.93 -19.72
C GLY A 141 -5.03 -0.75 -20.89
N ARG A 142 -3.95 0.02 -20.71
CA ARG A 142 -2.85 0.15 -21.69
C ARG A 142 -1.75 -0.88 -21.51
N GLY A 143 -1.83 -1.77 -20.53
CA GLY A 143 -0.79 -2.75 -20.21
C GLY A 143 0.46 -2.12 -19.55
N GLU A 144 0.33 -0.95 -18.96
CA GLU A 144 1.40 -0.26 -18.22
C GLU A 144 1.50 -0.72 -16.76
N LEU A 145 0.45 -1.36 -16.26
CA LEU A 145 0.40 -2.11 -15.01
C LEU A 145 0.18 -3.58 -15.34
N THR A 146 0.99 -4.44 -14.75
CA THR A 146 1.03 -5.87 -15.05
C THR A 146 0.93 -6.72 -13.77
N ALA A 147 0.81 -8.02 -13.95
CA ALA A 147 0.89 -9.01 -12.88
C ALA A 147 1.70 -10.21 -13.42
N GLY A 148 2.98 -10.19 -13.20
CA GLY A 148 3.91 -11.20 -13.69
C GLY A 148 5.03 -11.48 -12.69
N PRO A 149 6.04 -12.26 -13.08
CA PRO A 149 7.17 -12.58 -12.21
C PRO A 149 8.05 -11.35 -11.91
N ASP A 150 8.08 -10.39 -12.81
CA ASP A 150 8.92 -9.18 -12.72
C ASP A 150 8.08 -7.95 -12.36
N LEU A 151 7.47 -7.97 -11.17
CA LEU A 151 6.66 -6.87 -10.67
C LEU A 151 7.48 -5.60 -10.45
N LEU A 152 6.96 -4.49 -10.95
CA LEU A 152 7.47 -3.15 -10.68
C LEU A 152 6.84 -2.57 -9.39
N PRO A 153 7.46 -1.57 -8.76
CA PRO A 153 6.86 -0.82 -7.65
C PRO A 153 5.44 -0.31 -7.93
N SER A 154 5.15 0.11 -9.16
CA SER A 154 3.83 0.57 -9.59
C SER A 154 2.77 -0.54 -9.62
N ASP A 155 3.14 -1.76 -10.06
CA ASP A 155 2.23 -2.90 -10.08
C ASP A 155 1.77 -3.26 -8.67
N ILE A 156 2.75 -3.29 -7.74
CA ILE A 156 2.52 -3.58 -6.32
C ILE A 156 1.66 -2.49 -5.68
N ALA A 157 2.01 -1.22 -5.91
CA ALA A 157 1.30 -0.10 -5.32
C ALA A 157 -0.16 -0.02 -5.81
N ALA A 158 -0.40 -0.22 -7.11
CA ALA A 158 -1.73 -0.19 -7.70
C ALA A 158 -2.61 -1.34 -7.17
N ALA A 159 -2.10 -2.57 -7.20
CA ALA A 159 -2.83 -3.75 -6.73
C ALA A 159 -3.21 -3.64 -5.24
N ILE A 160 -2.26 -3.25 -4.39
CA ILE A 160 -2.48 -3.09 -2.95
C ILE A 160 -3.43 -1.93 -2.66
N ALA A 161 -3.27 -0.79 -3.34
CA ALA A 161 -4.17 0.35 -3.17
C ALA A 161 -5.61 -0.03 -3.56
N TRP A 162 -5.80 -0.73 -4.69
CA TRP A 162 -7.11 -1.21 -5.11
C TRP A 162 -7.73 -2.17 -4.09
N GLY A 163 -7.00 -3.20 -3.67
CA GLY A 163 -7.45 -4.14 -2.65
C GLY A 163 -7.85 -3.45 -1.35
N PHE A 164 -7.08 -2.46 -0.91
CA PHE A 164 -7.40 -1.65 0.26
C PHE A 164 -8.66 -0.79 0.07
N CYS A 165 -8.80 -0.10 -1.07
CA CYS A 165 -10.01 0.67 -1.37
C CYS A 165 -11.26 -0.20 -1.34
N ARG A 166 -11.19 -1.39 -1.95
CA ARG A 166 -12.28 -2.38 -1.92
C ARG A 166 -12.60 -2.90 -0.54
N PHE A 167 -11.60 -2.96 0.34
CA PHE A 167 -11.76 -3.43 1.71
C PHE A 167 -12.40 -2.37 2.64
N VAL A 168 -11.90 -1.11 2.60
CA VAL A 168 -12.31 -0.09 3.57
C VAL A 168 -13.38 0.88 3.05
N THR A 169 -13.45 1.11 1.73
CA THR A 169 -14.37 2.08 1.10
C THR A 169 -15.05 1.49 -0.13
N PRO A 170 -15.66 0.28 -0.04
CA PRO A 170 -16.26 -0.39 -1.21
C PRO A 170 -17.33 0.43 -1.90
N GLU A 171 -18.06 1.28 -1.19
CA GLU A 171 -19.07 2.19 -1.72
C GLU A 171 -18.48 3.25 -2.66
N PHE A 172 -17.22 3.59 -2.53
CA PHE A 172 -16.49 4.53 -3.39
C PHE A 172 -15.59 3.84 -4.42
N ALA A 173 -15.51 2.50 -4.41
CA ALA A 173 -14.68 1.72 -5.29
C ALA A 173 -15.44 0.56 -5.96
N PRO A 174 -16.56 0.81 -6.69
CA PRO A 174 -17.28 -0.25 -7.40
C PRO A 174 -16.42 -0.81 -8.55
N VAL A 175 -16.38 -2.15 -8.67
CA VAL A 175 -15.54 -2.86 -9.67
C VAL A 175 -15.90 -2.46 -11.09
N GLU A 176 -17.18 -2.26 -11.35
CA GLU A 176 -17.72 -1.97 -12.67
C GLU A 176 -17.16 -0.67 -13.27
N ARG A 177 -16.68 0.23 -12.41
CA ARG A 177 -16.08 1.50 -12.85
C ARG A 177 -14.62 1.35 -13.24
N TRP A 178 -13.88 0.41 -12.63
CA TRP A 178 -12.44 0.23 -12.83
C TRP A 178 -12.06 -1.23 -13.13
N PRO A 179 -12.58 -1.80 -14.23
CA PRO A 179 -12.45 -3.23 -14.52
C PRO A 179 -11.02 -3.65 -14.88
N ALA A 180 -10.22 -2.77 -15.50
CA ALA A 180 -8.84 -3.09 -15.86
C ALA A 180 -7.93 -3.12 -14.64
N LEU A 181 -8.12 -2.19 -13.70
CA LEU A 181 -7.42 -2.16 -12.43
C LEU A 181 -7.80 -3.36 -11.56
N ASP A 182 -9.08 -3.71 -11.51
CA ASP A 182 -9.56 -4.90 -10.78
C ASP A 182 -8.94 -6.19 -11.32
N ALA A 183 -8.88 -6.33 -12.65
CA ALA A 183 -8.26 -7.49 -13.28
C ALA A 183 -6.75 -7.58 -12.96
N GLN A 184 -6.02 -6.46 -13.04
CA GLN A 184 -4.61 -6.40 -12.69
C GLN A 184 -4.37 -6.76 -11.21
N ALA A 185 -5.14 -6.14 -10.31
CA ALA A 185 -5.00 -6.41 -8.87
C ALA A 185 -5.36 -7.86 -8.52
N SER A 186 -6.42 -8.42 -9.12
CA SER A 186 -6.81 -9.82 -8.94
C SER A 186 -5.71 -10.79 -9.42
N ALA A 187 -5.05 -10.46 -10.52
CA ALA A 187 -3.93 -11.25 -11.01
C ALA A 187 -2.70 -11.14 -10.09
N CYS A 188 -2.41 -9.97 -9.50
CA CYS A 188 -1.37 -9.81 -8.49
C CYS A 188 -1.69 -10.61 -7.22
N GLU A 189 -2.95 -10.56 -6.74
CA GLU A 189 -3.39 -11.33 -5.56
C GLU A 189 -3.29 -12.85 -5.75
N ALA A 190 -3.29 -13.33 -6.99
CA ALA A 190 -3.07 -14.74 -7.30
C ALA A 190 -1.60 -15.18 -7.20
N LEU A 191 -0.64 -14.27 -7.13
CA LEU A 191 0.78 -14.56 -6.98
C LEU A 191 1.10 -15.03 -5.56
N ASP A 192 2.05 -15.93 -5.42
CA ASP A 192 2.41 -16.52 -4.12
C ASP A 192 2.93 -15.47 -3.13
N VAL A 193 3.66 -14.46 -3.61
CA VAL A 193 4.14 -13.35 -2.76
C VAL A 193 2.99 -12.54 -2.16
N PHE A 194 1.88 -12.35 -2.88
CA PHE A 194 0.71 -11.66 -2.34
C PHE A 194 -0.09 -12.54 -1.40
N LYS A 195 -0.20 -13.85 -1.70
CA LYS A 195 -0.86 -14.82 -0.82
C LYS A 195 -0.14 -15.01 0.51
N GLN A 196 1.18 -14.83 0.54
CA GLN A 196 1.98 -14.84 1.78
C GLN A 196 1.60 -13.68 2.70
N TRP A 197 1.15 -12.56 2.14
CA TRP A 197 0.80 -11.34 2.86
C TRP A 197 -0.67 -10.93 2.60
N PRO A 198 -1.66 -11.73 3.02
CA PRO A 198 -3.07 -11.42 2.80
C PRO A 198 -3.51 -10.20 3.61
N ILE A 199 -4.60 -9.54 3.18
CA ILE A 199 -5.18 -8.46 3.99
C ILE A 199 -5.70 -9.04 5.31
N ASP A 200 -5.20 -8.51 6.43
CA ASP A 200 -5.68 -8.80 7.78
C ASP A 200 -7.12 -8.29 7.93
N ARG A 201 -8.01 -9.14 8.43
CA ARG A 201 -9.42 -8.79 8.63
C ARG A 201 -9.85 -8.71 10.10
N GLU A 202 -8.87 -8.85 11.03
CA GLU A 202 -9.14 -8.89 12.49
C GLU A 202 -8.59 -7.68 13.24
#